data_c875ba28f2d2f6fe183f1c6483620509
#
_entry.id   c875ba28f2d2f6fe183f1c6483620509
#
_cell.length_a   1.000
_cell.length_b   1.000
_cell.length_c   1.000
_cell.angle_alpha   90.00
_cell.angle_beta   90.00
_cell.angle_gamma   90.00
#
_symmetry.space_group_name_H-M   'P 1'
#
loop_
_entity.id
_entity.type
_entity.pdbx_description
1 polymer ?
#
loop_
_entity_poly.entity_id
_entity_poly.type
_entity_poly.pdbx_seq_one_letter_code
_entity_poly.pdbx_strand_id
1 'polypeptide(L)'
;AAEIMQRVRNSGKQAQYDRLAGIVDDMLARRRELIREAGLEENGVVDAWQNAYRYYVPLKGQDVDGVVSLPRTGKGFTIGGRESRQAMGRASRAQSPSTQAIQDLSESLIRHRKNEVGNAFLKLVQDNPDKDYWQVFTDDRPDTMRTIAERKDQETGETRREVVERPVPMAMMADRYFTTKKNGKTYYIKLHDPRLMRAMKNMGPETSNAVIRTLGKVNRFLATVNTSYNPEFLVSNFIRDVQTAVMNLKAEQGRSDGKLKGLDNLSALAVVKDSRSAMSAVYASLRGKTLTGKGAQWQKVWKEFVEDGGKTGWFNMGDLEGQQKEMDRLVSLAKGGWKGQSIGAWNSFLNLVEDANGAVENALRLSAYKHARDAGLSRQQAASLAKNMTVNFNRRGEQGALMNSLYMFANASIQGTANLVRTLGHLNGEGPLLERLRWKNLNVPQKIALAAVGAGYLLGSLNRSVAGEDDDGVNWYDKVPSHVKERNLVIMKSVFGGKAGEYWSIPLPYGYNVFFLLGHTAEGVAAGDLTASRAAGNVVGGVLG
;
A
#
# COMPACT_ATOMS: atom_id res chain seq x y z
N ALA A 1 -31.03 -31.76 -18.58
CA ALA A 1 -30.18 -31.00 -19.52
C ALA A 1 -30.97 -30.62 -20.78
N ALA A 2 -31.62 -31.56 -21.47
CA ALA A 2 -32.37 -31.31 -22.72
C ALA A 2 -33.44 -30.23 -22.58
N GLU A 3 -34.24 -30.27 -21.50
CA GLU A 3 -35.29 -29.30 -21.21
C GLU A 3 -34.73 -27.87 -21.01
N ILE A 4 -33.59 -27.74 -20.29
CA ILE A 4 -32.91 -26.46 -20.10
C ILE A 4 -32.42 -25.92 -21.43
N MET A 5 -31.80 -26.76 -22.25
CA MET A 5 -31.33 -26.36 -23.58
C MET A 5 -32.48 -25.90 -24.49
N GLN A 6 -33.63 -26.58 -24.37
CA GLN A 6 -34.81 -26.19 -25.13
C GLN A 6 -35.38 -24.83 -24.68
N ARG A 7 -35.44 -24.58 -23.37
CA ARG A 7 -35.81 -23.26 -22.82
C ARG A 7 -34.88 -22.15 -23.28
N VAL A 8 -33.55 -22.41 -23.31
CA VAL A 8 -32.56 -21.44 -23.79
C VAL A 8 -32.80 -21.14 -25.29
N ARG A 9 -32.98 -22.16 -26.11
CA ARG A 9 -33.31 -21.97 -27.54
C ARG A 9 -34.59 -21.17 -27.73
N ASN A 10 -35.64 -21.50 -27.00
CA ASN A 10 -36.95 -20.81 -27.09
C ASN A 10 -36.89 -19.36 -26.59
N SER A 11 -35.89 -19.03 -25.74
CA SER A 11 -35.71 -17.65 -25.26
C SER A 11 -35.09 -16.68 -26.27
N GLY A 12 -34.57 -17.16 -27.41
CA GLY A 12 -33.86 -16.36 -28.40
C GLY A 12 -32.49 -15.83 -27.94
N LYS A 13 -32.04 -16.26 -26.76
CA LYS A 13 -30.79 -15.75 -26.11
C LYS A 13 -29.61 -16.70 -26.21
N GLN A 14 -29.67 -17.70 -27.11
CA GLN A 14 -28.63 -18.73 -27.24
C GLN A 14 -27.24 -18.12 -27.38
N ALA A 15 -27.05 -17.14 -28.28
CA ALA A 15 -25.76 -16.50 -28.52
C ALA A 15 -25.20 -15.79 -27.27
N GLN A 16 -26.08 -15.26 -26.41
CA GLN A 16 -25.67 -14.63 -25.15
C GLN A 16 -25.19 -15.67 -24.11
N TYR A 17 -25.87 -16.82 -24.04
CA TYR A 17 -25.47 -17.92 -23.18
C TYR A 17 -24.16 -18.58 -23.65
N ASP A 18 -23.99 -18.75 -24.95
CA ASP A 18 -22.76 -19.30 -25.52
C ASP A 18 -21.56 -18.37 -25.26
N ARG A 19 -21.76 -17.07 -25.40
CA ARG A 19 -20.74 -16.06 -25.06
C ARG A 19 -20.40 -16.07 -23.55
N LEU A 20 -21.39 -16.19 -22.67
CA LEU A 20 -21.17 -16.29 -21.23
C LEU A 20 -20.41 -17.58 -20.87
N ALA A 21 -20.77 -18.70 -21.48
CA ALA A 21 -20.06 -19.96 -21.28
C ALA A 21 -18.59 -19.85 -21.70
N GLY A 22 -18.30 -19.26 -22.87
CA GLY A 22 -16.94 -19.00 -23.32
C GLY A 22 -16.13 -18.15 -22.33
N ILE A 23 -16.72 -17.07 -21.78
CA ILE A 23 -16.06 -16.24 -20.76
C ILE A 23 -15.74 -17.06 -19.51
N VAL A 24 -16.65 -17.92 -19.05
CA VAL A 24 -16.43 -18.78 -17.88
C VAL A 24 -15.30 -19.78 -18.16
N ASP A 25 -15.28 -20.39 -19.36
CA ASP A 25 -14.23 -21.33 -19.76
C ASP A 25 -12.86 -20.66 -19.83
N ASP A 26 -12.77 -19.44 -20.37
CA ASP A 26 -11.54 -18.63 -20.41
C ASP A 26 -11.03 -18.31 -18.98
N MET A 27 -11.93 -17.94 -18.06
CA MET A 27 -11.58 -17.70 -16.66
C MET A 27 -11.02 -18.93 -15.98
N LEU A 28 -11.63 -20.09 -16.20
CA LEU A 28 -11.19 -21.37 -15.64
C LEU A 28 -9.86 -21.84 -16.28
N ALA A 29 -9.66 -21.60 -17.57
CA ALA A 29 -8.40 -21.85 -18.24
C ALA A 29 -7.28 -20.98 -17.65
N ARG A 30 -7.53 -19.68 -17.50
CA ARG A 30 -6.56 -18.75 -16.89
C ARG A 30 -6.26 -19.11 -15.42
N ARG A 31 -7.25 -19.56 -14.67
CA ARG A 31 -7.04 -20.09 -13.31
C ARG A 31 -6.05 -21.24 -13.29
N ARG A 32 -6.21 -22.24 -14.18
CA ARG A 32 -5.29 -23.40 -14.27
C ARG A 32 -3.87 -22.94 -14.60
N GLU A 33 -3.74 -22.02 -15.53
CA GLU A 33 -2.46 -21.45 -15.91
C GLU A 33 -1.76 -20.74 -14.74
N LEU A 34 -2.47 -19.90 -13.97
CA LEU A 34 -1.95 -19.26 -12.77
C LEU A 34 -1.47 -20.26 -11.70
N ILE A 35 -2.21 -21.35 -11.52
CA ILE A 35 -1.82 -22.42 -10.57
C ILE A 35 -0.53 -23.10 -11.06
N ARG A 36 -0.39 -23.35 -12.37
CA ARG A 36 0.79 -23.94 -12.99
C ARG A 36 2.01 -23.00 -12.92
N GLU A 37 1.85 -21.76 -13.36
CA GLU A 37 2.90 -20.74 -13.36
C GLU A 37 3.47 -20.52 -11.94
N ALA A 38 2.62 -20.50 -10.95
CA ALA A 38 3.03 -20.33 -9.56
C ALA A 38 3.61 -21.61 -8.91
N GLY A 39 3.52 -22.76 -9.56
CA GLY A 39 3.93 -24.04 -8.97
C GLY A 39 3.12 -24.42 -7.72
N LEU A 40 1.86 -24.00 -7.66
CA LEU A 40 0.95 -24.29 -6.54
C LEU A 40 0.50 -25.74 -6.51
N GLU A 41 0.50 -26.41 -7.67
CA GLU A 41 0.19 -27.81 -7.83
C GLU A 41 1.15 -28.45 -8.87
N GLU A 42 1.28 -29.75 -8.88
CA GLU A 42 2.06 -30.47 -9.89
C GLU A 42 1.40 -30.34 -11.27
N ASN A 43 2.21 -30.15 -12.33
CA ASN A 43 1.70 -29.97 -13.68
C ASN A 43 0.83 -31.14 -14.13
N GLY A 44 1.24 -32.38 -13.82
CA GLY A 44 0.46 -33.58 -14.16
C GLY A 44 -0.92 -33.63 -13.53
N VAL A 45 -1.06 -33.07 -12.32
CA VAL A 45 -2.37 -32.97 -11.64
C VAL A 45 -3.23 -31.91 -12.32
N VAL A 46 -2.66 -30.76 -12.69
CA VAL A 46 -3.39 -29.69 -13.40
C VAL A 46 -3.85 -30.17 -14.77
N ASP A 47 -3.01 -30.93 -15.48
CA ASP A 47 -3.34 -31.53 -16.78
C ASP A 47 -4.44 -32.58 -16.64
N ALA A 48 -4.42 -33.38 -15.57
CA ALA A 48 -5.46 -34.37 -15.29
C ALA A 48 -6.83 -33.70 -15.08
N TRP A 49 -6.90 -32.54 -14.44
CA TRP A 49 -8.17 -31.79 -14.32
C TRP A 49 -8.74 -31.37 -15.67
N GLN A 50 -7.90 -30.96 -16.59
CA GLN A 50 -8.31 -30.55 -17.93
C GLN A 50 -8.78 -31.73 -18.78
N ASN A 51 -8.10 -32.87 -18.66
CA ASN A 51 -8.39 -34.07 -19.44
C ASN A 51 -9.60 -34.85 -18.92
N ALA A 52 -9.83 -34.83 -17.58
CA ALA A 52 -10.94 -35.56 -16.97
C ALA A 52 -12.31 -34.97 -17.31
N TYR A 53 -12.40 -33.66 -17.52
CA TYR A 53 -13.68 -32.98 -17.73
C TYR A 53 -13.54 -31.88 -18.79
N ARG A 54 -14.23 -32.07 -19.93
CA ARG A 54 -14.25 -31.10 -21.03
C ARG A 54 -14.81 -29.74 -20.62
N TYR A 55 -15.79 -29.72 -19.72
CA TYR A 55 -16.45 -28.54 -19.19
C TYR A 55 -16.53 -28.65 -17.67
N TYR A 56 -15.40 -28.43 -17.01
CA TYR A 56 -15.34 -28.51 -15.57
C TYR A 56 -15.61 -27.16 -14.92
N VAL A 57 -16.76 -27.03 -14.30
CA VAL A 57 -17.09 -25.90 -13.41
C VAL A 57 -17.28 -26.47 -12.02
N PRO A 58 -16.37 -26.18 -11.08
CA PRO A 58 -16.56 -26.63 -9.69
C PRO A 58 -17.80 -25.92 -9.10
N LEU A 59 -18.82 -26.67 -8.72
CA LEU A 59 -20.06 -26.13 -8.16
C LEU A 59 -19.98 -26.11 -6.64
N LYS A 60 -19.62 -24.96 -6.05
CA LYS A 60 -19.67 -24.74 -4.59
C LYS A 60 -21.11 -24.50 -4.14
N GLY A 61 -21.43 -24.84 -2.89
CA GLY A 61 -22.73 -24.55 -2.29
C GLY A 61 -22.88 -23.07 -1.93
N GLN A 62 -24.12 -22.59 -1.85
CA GLN A 62 -24.43 -21.34 -1.20
C GLN A 62 -24.38 -21.53 0.32
N ASP A 63 -23.85 -20.56 1.05
CA ASP A 63 -24.00 -20.52 2.50
C ASP A 63 -25.47 -20.30 2.89
N VAL A 64 -25.85 -20.70 4.11
CA VAL A 64 -27.22 -20.75 4.60
C VAL A 64 -27.94 -19.39 4.46
N ASP A 65 -27.19 -18.29 4.54
CA ASP A 65 -27.74 -16.91 4.47
C ASP A 65 -27.70 -16.30 3.08
N GLY A 66 -27.41 -17.08 2.03
CA GLY A 66 -27.29 -16.56 0.66
C GLY A 66 -26.11 -15.64 0.43
N VAL A 67 -25.24 -15.49 1.43
CA VAL A 67 -24.00 -14.75 1.37
C VAL A 67 -22.97 -15.60 0.61
N VAL A 68 -22.35 -14.99 -0.38
CA VAL A 68 -21.27 -15.61 -1.14
C VAL A 68 -20.06 -15.76 -0.21
N SER A 69 -19.61 -17.01 0.04
CA SER A 69 -18.39 -17.23 0.81
C SER A 69 -17.21 -16.57 0.13
N LEU A 70 -16.58 -15.65 0.84
CA LEU A 70 -15.42 -14.92 0.33
C LEU A 70 -14.20 -15.84 0.18
N PRO A 71 -13.31 -15.60 -0.82
CA PRO A 71 -12.12 -16.41 -1.00
C PRO A 71 -11.26 -16.42 0.27
N ARG A 72 -10.98 -17.61 0.80
CA ARG A 72 -10.15 -17.78 2.00
C ARG A 72 -8.65 -17.78 1.62
N THR A 73 -8.13 -16.64 1.24
CA THR A 73 -6.71 -16.52 0.82
C THR A 73 -5.73 -16.46 2.00
N GLY A 74 -6.22 -16.43 3.23
CA GLY A 74 -5.40 -16.30 4.44
C GLY A 74 -4.74 -14.92 4.59
N LYS A 75 -4.08 -14.69 5.72
CA LYS A 75 -3.32 -13.47 6.00
C LYS A 75 -1.87 -13.66 5.57
N GLY A 76 -1.18 -12.56 5.22
CA GLY A 76 0.22 -12.56 4.83
C GLY A 76 0.53 -13.36 3.57
N PHE A 77 1.78 -13.79 3.42
CA PHE A 77 2.29 -14.49 2.23
C PHE A 77 2.34 -16.00 2.37
N THR A 78 1.99 -16.54 3.52
CA THR A 78 1.97 -17.99 3.74
C THR A 78 0.94 -18.67 2.84
N ILE A 79 1.35 -19.73 2.14
CA ILE A 79 0.49 -20.56 1.30
C ILE A 79 0.24 -21.89 1.99
N GLY A 80 -1.01 -22.19 2.28
CA GLY A 80 -1.45 -23.47 2.83
C GLY A 80 -2.58 -24.10 2.03
N GLY A 81 -2.85 -25.38 2.31
CA GLY A 81 -3.94 -26.13 1.69
C GLY A 81 -3.63 -26.67 0.29
N ARG A 82 -4.57 -27.43 -0.26
CA ARG A 82 -4.51 -28.01 -1.59
C ARG A 82 -5.33 -27.18 -2.57
N GLU A 83 -4.90 -27.10 -3.81
CA GLU A 83 -5.65 -26.44 -4.90
C GLU A 83 -6.83 -27.31 -5.37
N SER A 84 -6.67 -28.63 -5.29
CA SER A 84 -7.70 -29.60 -5.57
C SER A 84 -8.33 -30.12 -4.28
N ARG A 85 -9.62 -30.32 -4.29
CA ARG A 85 -10.37 -30.97 -3.21
C ARG A 85 -11.27 -32.04 -3.83
N GLN A 86 -11.33 -33.19 -3.19
CA GLN A 86 -12.28 -34.22 -3.59
C GLN A 86 -13.72 -33.69 -3.40
N ALA A 87 -14.55 -33.91 -4.40
CA ALA A 87 -15.98 -33.60 -4.30
C ALA A 87 -16.64 -34.56 -3.32
N MET A 88 -17.19 -34.02 -2.23
CA MET A 88 -17.86 -34.79 -1.17
C MET A 88 -19.38 -34.81 -1.32
N GLY A 89 -19.89 -34.29 -2.43
CA GLY A 89 -21.31 -34.05 -2.61
C GLY A 89 -21.76 -32.71 -1.98
N ARG A 90 -23.03 -32.39 -2.18
CA ARG A 90 -23.60 -31.13 -1.73
C ARG A 90 -25.09 -31.26 -1.47
N ALA A 91 -25.52 -30.80 -0.30
CA ALA A 91 -26.94 -30.70 0.06
C ALA A 91 -27.52 -29.30 -0.25
N SER A 92 -26.69 -28.24 -0.29
CA SER A 92 -27.12 -26.87 -0.53
C SER A 92 -27.27 -26.56 -2.03
N ARG A 93 -27.97 -25.46 -2.36
CA ARG A 93 -28.09 -24.97 -3.74
C ARG A 93 -26.71 -24.54 -4.27
N ALA A 94 -26.47 -24.74 -5.58
CA ALA A 94 -25.25 -24.32 -6.24
C ALA A 94 -25.18 -22.79 -6.35
N GLN A 95 -23.99 -22.25 -6.21
CA GLN A 95 -23.68 -20.88 -6.64
C GLN A 95 -23.77 -20.76 -8.16
N SER A 96 -23.96 -19.53 -8.65
CA SER A 96 -23.86 -19.27 -10.08
C SER A 96 -22.45 -19.62 -10.59
N PRO A 97 -22.33 -20.39 -11.69
CA PRO A 97 -21.04 -20.75 -12.28
C PRO A 97 -20.17 -19.54 -12.61
N SER A 98 -20.76 -18.44 -13.10
CA SER A 98 -20.03 -17.19 -13.43
C SER A 98 -19.47 -16.51 -12.18
N THR A 99 -20.27 -16.39 -11.13
CA THR A 99 -19.83 -15.81 -9.85
C THR A 99 -18.68 -16.64 -9.27
N GLN A 100 -18.80 -17.95 -9.31
CA GLN A 100 -17.79 -18.85 -8.81
C GLN A 100 -16.50 -18.81 -9.61
N ALA A 101 -16.58 -18.75 -10.96
CA ALA A 101 -15.39 -18.62 -11.82
C ALA A 101 -14.60 -17.33 -11.50
N ILE A 102 -15.29 -16.20 -11.27
CA ILE A 102 -14.67 -14.93 -10.87
C ILE A 102 -13.97 -15.08 -9.51
N GLN A 103 -14.63 -15.69 -8.54
CA GLN A 103 -14.05 -15.89 -7.21
C GLN A 103 -12.83 -16.81 -7.26
N ASP A 104 -12.94 -17.93 -7.97
CA ASP A 104 -11.87 -18.91 -8.08
C ASP A 104 -10.65 -18.34 -8.83
N LEU A 105 -10.87 -17.55 -9.86
CA LEU A 105 -9.80 -16.84 -10.59
C LEU A 105 -9.11 -15.81 -9.68
N SER A 106 -9.89 -15.02 -8.95
CA SER A 106 -9.37 -14.02 -8.00
C SER A 106 -8.56 -14.66 -6.88
N GLU A 107 -9.07 -15.77 -6.31
CA GLU A 107 -8.36 -16.55 -5.30
C GLU A 107 -7.02 -17.07 -5.83
N SER A 108 -7.03 -17.66 -7.02
CA SER A 108 -5.82 -18.21 -7.65
C SER A 108 -4.82 -17.12 -8.00
N LEU A 109 -5.25 -15.96 -8.44
CA LEU A 109 -4.37 -14.80 -8.70
C LEU A 109 -3.69 -14.31 -7.42
N ILE A 110 -4.44 -14.19 -6.33
CA ILE A 110 -3.89 -13.79 -5.03
C ILE A 110 -2.89 -14.84 -4.53
N ARG A 111 -3.23 -16.12 -4.62
CA ARG A 111 -2.34 -17.22 -4.21
C ARG A 111 -1.08 -17.29 -5.07
N HIS A 112 -1.20 -17.07 -6.39
CA HIS A 112 -0.08 -16.96 -7.30
C HIS A 112 0.89 -15.87 -6.82
N ARG A 113 0.42 -14.63 -6.61
CA ARG A 113 1.28 -13.52 -6.18
C ARG A 113 1.89 -13.72 -4.80
N LYS A 114 1.16 -14.30 -3.87
CA LYS A 114 1.70 -14.67 -2.54
C LYS A 114 2.80 -15.71 -2.66
N ASN A 115 2.61 -16.70 -3.51
CA ASN A 115 3.58 -17.79 -3.69
C ASN A 115 4.84 -17.31 -4.42
N GLU A 116 4.74 -16.34 -5.34
CA GLU A 116 5.92 -15.69 -5.93
C GLU A 116 6.82 -15.07 -4.84
N VAL A 117 6.22 -14.32 -3.90
CA VAL A 117 6.94 -13.76 -2.75
C VAL A 117 7.53 -14.87 -1.87
N GLY A 118 6.73 -15.90 -1.60
CA GLY A 118 7.17 -17.07 -0.83
C GLY A 118 8.35 -17.79 -1.48
N ASN A 119 8.32 -17.99 -2.79
CA ASN A 119 9.41 -18.63 -3.52
C ASN A 119 10.67 -17.76 -3.60
N ALA A 120 10.52 -16.43 -3.74
CA ALA A 120 11.65 -15.51 -3.66
C ALA A 120 12.31 -15.56 -2.27
N PHE A 121 11.50 -15.65 -1.21
CA PHE A 121 11.99 -15.81 0.15
C PHE A 121 12.64 -17.19 0.36
N LEU A 122 12.04 -18.26 -0.13
CA LEU A 122 12.64 -19.61 -0.09
C LEU A 122 14.02 -19.61 -0.76
N LYS A 123 14.14 -18.98 -1.93
CA LYS A 123 15.42 -18.84 -2.63
C LYS A 123 16.43 -18.07 -1.78
N LEU A 124 16.05 -16.94 -1.19
CA LEU A 124 16.91 -16.16 -0.29
C LEU A 124 17.46 -17.02 0.85
N VAL A 125 16.59 -17.79 1.49
CA VAL A 125 16.94 -18.67 2.62
C VAL A 125 17.87 -19.82 2.16
N GLN A 126 17.62 -20.38 0.98
CA GLN A 126 18.44 -21.44 0.41
C GLN A 126 19.82 -20.95 -0.03
N ASP A 127 19.89 -19.73 -0.59
CA ASP A 127 21.15 -19.11 -1.02
C ASP A 127 22.00 -18.61 0.17
N ASN A 128 21.38 -18.40 1.34
CA ASN A 128 22.02 -17.91 2.56
C ASN A 128 21.68 -18.83 3.75
N PRO A 129 22.20 -20.05 3.80
CA PRO A 129 21.91 -21.00 4.87
C PRO A 129 22.51 -20.52 6.20
N ASP A 130 21.64 -20.28 7.18
CA ASP A 130 22.03 -19.86 8.53
C ASP A 130 21.07 -20.47 9.55
N LYS A 131 21.61 -21.39 10.37
CA LYS A 131 20.81 -22.13 11.34
C LYS A 131 20.32 -21.28 12.52
N ASP A 132 20.92 -20.12 12.76
CA ASP A 132 20.52 -19.22 13.83
C ASP A 132 19.28 -18.39 13.43
N TYR A 133 19.09 -18.15 12.12
CA TYR A 133 17.97 -17.35 11.61
C TYR A 133 16.84 -18.20 11.05
N TRP A 134 17.14 -19.27 10.28
CA TRP A 134 16.11 -20.07 9.59
C TRP A 134 16.55 -21.50 9.30
N GLN A 135 15.54 -22.35 9.10
CA GLN A 135 15.72 -23.73 8.65
C GLN A 135 14.60 -24.07 7.65
N VAL A 136 14.93 -24.82 6.60
CA VAL A 136 13.98 -25.24 5.55
C VAL A 136 13.71 -26.72 5.68
N PHE A 137 12.43 -27.08 5.67
CA PHE A 137 11.96 -28.47 5.70
C PHE A 137 10.97 -28.68 4.56
N THR A 138 10.85 -29.92 4.10
CA THR A 138 9.79 -30.38 3.21
C THR A 138 8.76 -31.17 4.05
N ASP A 139 8.60 -32.46 3.77
CA ASP A 139 7.64 -33.30 4.48
C ASP A 139 8.14 -33.78 5.87
N ASP A 140 9.48 -33.80 6.07
CA ASP A 140 10.15 -34.26 7.31
C ASP A 140 10.30 -33.14 8.34
N ARG A 141 9.19 -32.60 8.81
CA ARG A 141 9.20 -31.56 9.85
C ARG A 141 9.65 -32.15 11.19
N PRO A 142 10.53 -31.48 11.94
CA PRO A 142 11.03 -32.01 13.21
C PRO A 142 10.00 -31.99 14.34
N ASP A 143 8.94 -31.21 14.20
CA ASP A 143 7.91 -31.08 15.24
C ASP A 143 6.88 -32.20 15.08
N THR A 144 6.99 -33.21 15.91
CA THR A 144 6.04 -34.33 16.00
C THR A 144 5.24 -34.27 17.29
N MET A 145 4.05 -34.83 17.27
CA MET A 145 3.21 -35.03 18.44
C MET A 145 2.81 -36.50 18.56
N ARG A 146 2.74 -36.99 19.79
CA ARG A 146 2.21 -38.31 20.06
C ARG A 146 0.70 -38.24 20.06
N THR A 147 0.07 -39.03 19.23
CA THR A 147 -1.40 -39.18 19.18
C THR A 147 -1.77 -40.62 19.24
N ILE A 148 -2.93 -40.91 19.80
CA ILE A 148 -3.47 -42.26 19.81
C ILE A 148 -4.21 -42.49 18.49
N ALA A 149 -3.72 -43.41 17.69
CA ALA A 149 -4.42 -43.87 16.49
C ALA A 149 -5.16 -45.18 16.79
N GLU A 150 -6.41 -45.26 16.40
CA GLU A 150 -7.16 -46.49 16.41
C GLU A 150 -6.91 -47.21 15.09
N ARG A 151 -6.31 -48.38 15.17
CA ARG A 151 -6.03 -49.25 14.02
C ARG A 151 -6.93 -50.47 14.14
N LYS A 152 -7.78 -50.65 13.17
CA LYS A 152 -8.62 -51.84 13.07
C LYS A 152 -7.80 -52.94 12.40
N ASP A 153 -7.62 -54.04 13.12
CA ASP A 153 -6.98 -55.21 12.55
C ASP A 153 -7.89 -55.81 11.49
N GLN A 154 -7.36 -56.05 10.29
CA GLN A 154 -8.15 -56.54 9.14
C GLN A 154 -8.53 -58.02 9.27
N GLU A 155 -7.80 -58.81 10.05
CA GLU A 155 -8.04 -60.24 10.22
C GLU A 155 -8.95 -60.53 11.42
N THR A 156 -8.77 -59.82 12.54
CA THR A 156 -9.53 -60.08 13.78
C THR A 156 -10.68 -59.11 13.98
N GLY A 157 -10.75 -58.01 13.26
CA GLY A 157 -11.75 -56.95 13.41
C GLY A 157 -11.61 -56.13 14.72
N GLU A 158 -10.64 -56.44 15.55
CA GLU A 158 -10.36 -55.73 16.80
C GLU A 158 -9.71 -54.35 16.55
N THR A 159 -10.15 -53.38 17.33
CA THR A 159 -9.56 -52.00 17.27
C THR A 159 -8.48 -51.90 18.35
N ARG A 160 -7.22 -51.83 17.90
CA ARG A 160 -6.08 -51.56 18.79
C ARG A 160 -5.75 -50.07 18.82
N ARG A 161 -5.47 -49.57 20.02
CA ARG A 161 -5.00 -48.21 20.22
C ARG A 161 -3.48 -48.21 20.28
N GLU A 162 -2.86 -47.60 19.28
CA GLU A 162 -1.41 -47.41 19.18
C GLU A 162 -1.03 -45.95 19.35
N VAL A 163 0.03 -45.67 20.12
CA VAL A 163 0.61 -44.34 20.20
C VAL A 163 1.50 -44.13 18.96
N VAL A 164 1.10 -43.24 18.08
CA VAL A 164 1.79 -42.94 16.82
C VAL A 164 2.34 -41.54 16.90
N GLU A 165 3.60 -41.35 16.51
CA GLU A 165 4.17 -40.03 16.29
C GLU A 165 3.72 -39.51 14.92
N ARG A 166 3.06 -38.35 14.92
CA ARG A 166 2.63 -37.67 13.69
C ARG A 166 3.14 -36.25 13.67
N PRO A 167 3.43 -35.68 12.47
CA PRO A 167 3.73 -34.27 12.39
C PRO A 167 2.63 -33.44 13.02
N VAL A 168 3.01 -32.44 13.81
CA VAL A 168 2.05 -31.53 14.44
C VAL A 168 1.21 -30.85 13.36
N PRO A 169 -0.14 -30.80 13.47
CA PRO A 169 -0.99 -30.14 12.51
C PRO A 169 -0.57 -28.66 12.30
N MET A 170 -0.55 -28.21 11.04
CA MET A 170 -0.16 -26.84 10.71
C MET A 170 -1.01 -25.77 11.40
N ALA A 171 -2.27 -26.08 11.73
CA ALA A 171 -3.11 -25.16 12.48
C ALA A 171 -2.55 -24.85 13.88
N MET A 172 -1.88 -25.83 14.52
CA MET A 172 -1.25 -25.67 15.83
C MET A 172 0.15 -25.06 15.74
N MET A 173 0.77 -25.07 14.55
CA MET A 173 2.12 -24.60 14.31
C MET A 173 2.16 -23.39 13.37
N ALA A 174 1.00 -22.83 13.08
CA ALA A 174 0.88 -21.72 12.17
C ALA A 174 1.81 -20.56 12.50
N ASP A 175 2.20 -20.37 13.76
CA ASP A 175 3.06 -19.27 14.20
C ASP A 175 4.58 -19.59 14.13
N ARG A 176 4.95 -20.82 13.83
CA ARG A 176 6.36 -21.26 13.80
C ARG A 176 6.91 -21.43 12.40
N TYR A 177 6.07 -21.69 11.40
CA TYR A 177 6.49 -21.95 10.03
C TYR A 177 5.86 -20.99 9.05
N PHE A 178 6.70 -20.45 8.18
CA PHE A 178 6.28 -19.84 6.93
C PHE A 178 6.22 -20.92 5.85
N THR A 179 5.16 -20.97 5.07
CA THR A 179 4.96 -22.02 4.05
C THR A 179 4.84 -21.43 2.66
N THR A 180 5.51 -22.05 1.70
CA THR A 180 5.40 -21.76 0.28
C THR A 180 5.34 -23.06 -0.52
N LYS A 181 4.89 -23.00 -1.77
CA LYS A 181 4.83 -24.16 -2.65
C LYS A 181 5.73 -24.00 -3.87
N LYS A 182 6.38 -25.08 -4.27
CA LYS A 182 7.17 -25.13 -5.48
C LYS A 182 6.92 -26.47 -6.16
N ASN A 183 6.37 -26.44 -7.37
CA ASN A 183 5.97 -27.64 -8.14
C ASN A 183 5.10 -28.62 -7.34
N GLY A 184 4.05 -28.08 -6.69
CA GLY A 184 3.12 -28.86 -5.87
C GLY A 184 3.63 -29.24 -4.47
N LYS A 185 4.95 -29.24 -4.24
CA LYS A 185 5.56 -29.56 -2.94
C LYS A 185 5.51 -28.37 -2.00
N THR A 186 5.14 -28.61 -0.77
CA THR A 186 5.12 -27.57 0.28
C THR A 186 6.48 -27.52 0.98
N TYR A 187 7.05 -26.33 1.04
CA TYR A 187 8.25 -26.02 1.80
C TYR A 187 7.87 -25.29 3.08
N TYR A 188 8.43 -25.72 4.20
CA TYR A 188 8.22 -25.17 5.52
C TYR A 188 9.52 -24.46 5.94
N ILE A 189 9.43 -23.16 6.14
CA ILE A 189 10.56 -22.33 6.58
C ILE A 189 10.32 -21.99 8.04
N LYS A 190 11.13 -22.55 8.94
CA LYS A 190 11.13 -22.21 10.35
C LYS A 190 11.95 -20.93 10.53
N LEU A 191 11.32 -19.88 11.04
CA LEU A 191 11.97 -18.61 11.33
C LEU A 191 12.16 -18.50 12.84
N HIS A 192 13.39 -18.26 13.27
CA HIS A 192 13.72 -18.14 14.68
C HIS A 192 13.42 -16.75 15.22
N ASP A 193 13.45 -15.71 14.37
CA ASP A 193 13.01 -14.36 14.74
C ASP A 193 11.48 -14.22 14.67
N PRO A 194 10.79 -14.01 15.81
CA PRO A 194 9.35 -13.81 15.85
C PRO A 194 8.88 -12.58 15.07
N ARG A 195 9.73 -11.54 14.93
CA ARG A 195 9.39 -10.31 14.20
C ARG A 195 9.35 -10.58 12.70
N LEU A 196 10.35 -11.31 12.19
CA LEU A 196 10.38 -11.73 10.79
C LEU A 196 9.19 -12.64 10.47
N MET A 197 8.87 -13.60 11.37
CA MET A 197 7.70 -14.46 11.21
C MET A 197 6.40 -13.64 11.16
N ARG A 198 6.23 -12.68 12.06
CA ARG A 198 5.06 -11.79 12.06
C ARG A 198 4.99 -10.94 10.79
N ALA A 199 6.10 -10.40 10.34
CA ALA A 199 6.16 -9.64 9.09
C ALA A 199 5.71 -10.48 7.89
N MET A 200 6.18 -11.72 7.78
CA MET A 200 5.82 -12.61 6.66
C MET A 200 4.39 -13.14 6.73
N LYS A 201 3.83 -13.31 7.93
CA LYS A 201 2.47 -13.86 8.13
C LYS A 201 1.38 -12.80 8.28
N ASN A 202 1.69 -11.65 8.82
CA ASN A 202 0.73 -10.62 9.21
C ASN A 202 0.93 -9.32 8.43
N MET A 203 1.23 -9.39 7.15
CA MET A 203 1.21 -8.22 6.28
C MET A 203 -0.22 -7.68 6.05
N GLY A 204 -1.06 -7.81 7.03
CA GLY A 204 -2.40 -7.25 7.10
C GLY A 204 -2.58 -6.53 8.45
N PRO A 205 -3.68 -5.80 8.63
CA PRO A 205 -4.00 -5.22 9.93
C PRO A 205 -4.05 -6.35 10.96
N GLU A 206 -3.27 -6.22 12.02
CA GLU A 206 -3.34 -7.13 13.16
C GLU A 206 -4.78 -7.25 13.65
N THR A 207 -5.12 -8.40 14.23
CA THR A 207 -6.40 -8.62 14.91
C THR A 207 -6.48 -7.68 16.13
N SER A 208 -6.73 -6.42 15.84
CA SER A 208 -6.94 -5.42 16.87
C SER A 208 -8.27 -5.68 17.58
N ASN A 209 -8.30 -5.38 18.87
CA ASN A 209 -9.48 -5.40 19.70
C ASN A 209 -10.67 -4.72 19.00
N ALA A 210 -11.90 -5.16 19.23
CA ALA A 210 -13.10 -4.61 18.58
C ALA A 210 -13.22 -3.09 18.71
N VAL A 211 -12.79 -2.52 19.85
CA VAL A 211 -12.73 -1.09 20.08
C VAL A 211 -11.76 -0.40 19.11
N ILE A 212 -10.55 -0.91 18.98
CA ILE A 212 -9.53 -0.37 18.07
C ILE A 212 -9.98 -0.49 16.61
N ARG A 213 -10.67 -1.58 16.23
CA ARG A 213 -11.26 -1.72 14.89
C ARG A 213 -12.33 -0.67 14.61
N THR A 214 -13.18 -0.37 15.60
CA THR A 214 -14.22 0.65 15.47
C THR A 214 -13.62 2.04 15.37
N LEU A 215 -12.67 2.38 16.26
CA LEU A 215 -11.91 3.62 16.17
C LEU A 215 -11.18 3.76 14.83
N GLY A 216 -10.56 2.67 14.35
CA GLY A 216 -9.92 2.64 13.04
C GLY A 216 -10.88 2.88 11.88
N LYS A 217 -12.14 2.41 11.96
CA LYS A 217 -13.18 2.72 10.94
C LYS A 217 -13.56 4.20 10.97
N VAL A 218 -13.77 4.77 12.15
CA VAL A 218 -14.10 6.19 12.31
C VAL A 218 -12.95 7.06 11.83
N ASN A 219 -11.73 6.74 12.24
CA ASN A 219 -10.55 7.49 11.84
C ASN A 219 -10.30 7.40 10.33
N ARG A 220 -10.52 6.23 9.72
CA ARG A 220 -10.46 6.04 8.27
C ARG A 220 -11.53 6.87 7.56
N PHE A 221 -12.76 6.88 8.06
CA PHE A 221 -13.83 7.71 7.50
C PHE A 221 -13.45 9.20 7.53
N LEU A 222 -12.99 9.69 8.68
CA LEU A 222 -12.54 11.08 8.82
C LEU A 222 -11.35 11.39 7.90
N ALA A 223 -10.39 10.47 7.79
CA ALA A 223 -9.27 10.62 6.87
C ALA A 223 -9.76 10.71 5.42
N THR A 224 -10.68 9.85 5.00
CA THR A 224 -11.26 9.86 3.65
C THR A 224 -11.98 11.17 3.35
N VAL A 225 -12.78 11.69 4.29
CA VAL A 225 -13.48 12.98 4.12
C VAL A 225 -12.47 14.12 3.98
N ASN A 226 -11.43 14.12 4.81
CA ASN A 226 -10.42 15.20 4.80
C ASN A 226 -9.43 15.11 3.63
N THR A 227 -9.25 13.94 3.02
CA THR A 227 -8.30 13.75 1.91
C THR A 227 -9.02 13.56 0.58
N SER A 228 -9.77 12.45 0.44
CA SER A 228 -10.32 12.03 -0.85
C SER A 228 -11.46 12.92 -1.33
N TYR A 229 -12.20 13.54 -0.40
CA TYR A 229 -13.33 14.41 -0.72
C TYR A 229 -13.05 15.90 -0.54
N ASN A 230 -11.82 16.26 -0.19
CA ASN A 230 -11.41 17.65 -0.02
C ASN A 230 -10.53 18.12 -1.20
N PRO A 231 -11.03 18.97 -2.12
CA PRO A 231 -10.23 19.49 -3.23
C PRO A 231 -9.03 20.33 -2.81
N GLU A 232 -9.13 21.05 -1.69
CA GLU A 232 -8.01 21.85 -1.15
C GLU A 232 -6.86 20.97 -0.68
N PHE A 233 -7.20 19.79 -0.13
CA PHE A 233 -6.19 18.81 0.25
C PHE A 233 -5.38 18.33 -0.95
N LEU A 234 -6.03 18.11 -2.10
CA LEU A 234 -5.39 17.66 -3.33
C LEU A 234 -4.28 18.64 -3.76
N VAL A 235 -4.57 19.93 -3.80
CA VAL A 235 -3.60 20.98 -4.18
C VAL A 235 -2.47 21.06 -3.13
N SER A 236 -2.85 21.13 -1.86
CA SER A 236 -1.90 21.22 -0.74
C SER A 236 -0.97 20.00 -0.68
N ASN A 237 -1.52 18.80 -0.89
CA ASN A 237 -0.74 17.56 -0.89
C ASN A 237 0.20 17.48 -2.09
N PHE A 238 -0.24 17.90 -3.27
CA PHE A 238 0.62 17.93 -4.45
C PHE A 238 1.82 18.86 -4.26
N ILE A 239 1.62 20.05 -3.68
CA ILE A 239 2.71 21.00 -3.38
C ILE A 239 3.71 20.35 -2.40
N ARG A 240 3.22 19.71 -1.33
CA ARG A 240 4.06 18.98 -0.37
C ARG A 240 4.84 17.83 -1.01
N ASP A 241 4.17 17.07 -1.87
CA ASP A 241 4.79 15.93 -2.56
C ASP A 241 5.90 16.39 -3.51
N VAL A 242 5.69 17.47 -4.25
CA VAL A 242 6.72 18.08 -5.11
C VAL A 242 7.94 18.49 -4.29
N GLN A 243 7.73 19.22 -3.20
CA GLN A 243 8.82 19.67 -2.32
C GLN A 243 9.57 18.49 -1.70
N THR A 244 8.82 17.51 -1.16
CA THR A 244 9.38 16.28 -0.56
C THR A 244 10.18 15.48 -1.58
N ALA A 245 9.66 15.32 -2.79
CA ALA A 245 10.32 14.56 -3.85
C ALA A 245 11.64 15.22 -4.29
N VAL A 246 11.65 16.54 -4.45
CA VAL A 246 12.88 17.29 -4.78
C VAL A 246 13.93 17.11 -3.68
N MET A 247 13.53 17.24 -2.41
CA MET A 247 14.42 17.07 -1.27
C MET A 247 14.97 15.65 -1.16
N ASN A 248 14.09 14.64 -1.23
CA ASN A 248 14.51 13.25 -1.15
C ASN A 248 15.41 12.84 -2.31
N LEU A 249 15.12 13.30 -3.53
CA LEU A 249 15.99 13.05 -4.67
C LEU A 249 17.38 13.67 -4.48
N LYS A 250 17.44 14.91 -4.00
CA LYS A 250 18.72 15.58 -3.71
C LYS A 250 19.48 14.92 -2.56
N ALA A 251 18.75 14.39 -1.56
CA ALA A 251 19.35 13.59 -0.48
C ALA A 251 19.97 12.30 -1.00
N GLU A 252 19.26 11.56 -1.86
CA GLU A 252 19.79 10.32 -2.46
C GLU A 252 20.95 10.61 -3.43
N GLN A 253 20.90 11.70 -4.20
CA GLN A 253 22.02 12.14 -5.05
C GLN A 253 23.27 12.55 -4.25
N GLY A 254 23.09 13.06 -3.04
CA GLY A 254 24.17 13.50 -2.15
C GLY A 254 24.81 12.35 -1.34
N ARG A 255 24.32 11.12 -1.43
CA ARG A 255 24.89 9.98 -0.68
C ARG A 255 26.26 9.59 -1.23
N SER A 256 27.21 9.32 -0.33
CA SER A 256 28.52 8.76 -0.65
C SER A 256 28.47 7.25 -0.84
N ASP A 257 27.68 6.56 0.01
CA ASP A 257 27.59 5.11 0.05
C ASP A 257 26.26 4.58 -0.51
N GLY A 258 26.32 3.48 -1.27
CA GLY A 258 25.14 2.81 -1.80
C GLY A 258 24.37 3.60 -2.85
N LYS A 259 25.00 4.60 -3.47
CA LYS A 259 24.40 5.42 -4.51
C LYS A 259 24.13 4.60 -5.77
N LEU A 260 22.92 4.72 -6.30
CA LEU A 260 22.54 4.06 -7.55
C LEU A 260 23.24 4.70 -8.74
N LYS A 261 23.83 3.89 -9.63
CA LYS A 261 24.43 4.38 -10.88
C LYS A 261 23.37 5.09 -11.72
N GLY A 262 23.72 6.26 -12.27
CA GLY A 262 22.82 7.07 -13.10
C GLY A 262 21.91 8.02 -12.34
N LEU A 263 21.86 7.94 -11.00
CA LEU A 263 21.00 8.81 -10.19
C LEU A 263 21.33 10.31 -10.35
N ASP A 264 22.60 10.64 -10.59
CA ASP A 264 23.04 12.02 -10.81
C ASP A 264 22.47 12.65 -12.10
N ASN A 265 22.12 11.82 -13.08
CA ASN A 265 21.54 12.26 -14.34
C ASN A 265 20.04 12.60 -14.19
N LEU A 266 19.44 12.31 -13.03
CA LEU A 266 18.03 12.54 -12.79
C LEU A 266 17.79 14.02 -12.42
N SER A 267 17.07 14.74 -13.26
CA SER A 267 16.71 16.13 -12.98
C SER A 267 15.40 16.21 -12.20
N ALA A 268 15.46 16.75 -10.98
CA ALA A 268 14.27 17.01 -10.18
C ALA A 268 13.26 17.93 -10.90
N LEU A 269 13.78 18.92 -11.62
CA LEU A 269 12.94 19.86 -12.40
C LEU A 269 12.22 19.13 -13.55
N ALA A 270 12.89 18.22 -14.25
CA ALA A 270 12.28 17.43 -15.32
C ALA A 270 11.19 16.52 -14.76
N VAL A 271 11.42 15.88 -13.61
CA VAL A 271 10.42 15.06 -12.92
C VAL A 271 9.17 15.87 -12.57
N VAL A 272 9.34 17.08 -12.04
CA VAL A 272 8.20 17.95 -11.70
C VAL A 272 7.47 18.42 -12.97
N LYS A 273 8.21 18.82 -14.02
CA LYS A 273 7.62 19.29 -15.28
C LYS A 273 6.76 18.21 -15.95
N ASP A 274 7.26 16.98 -15.99
CA ASP A 274 6.59 15.87 -16.67
C ASP A 274 5.47 15.24 -15.83
N SER A 275 5.35 15.60 -14.55
CA SER A 275 4.28 15.10 -13.68
C SER A 275 2.88 15.43 -14.22
N ARG A 276 2.71 16.54 -14.97
CA ARG A 276 1.44 16.89 -15.62
C ARG A 276 1.04 15.85 -16.68
N SER A 277 1.99 15.43 -17.52
CA SER A 277 1.75 14.41 -18.55
C SER A 277 1.50 13.04 -17.91
N ALA A 278 2.25 12.73 -16.86
CA ALA A 278 2.04 11.52 -16.04
C ALA A 278 0.65 11.50 -15.40
N MET A 279 0.21 12.62 -14.82
CA MET A 279 -1.14 12.77 -14.22
C MET A 279 -2.25 12.46 -15.22
N SER A 280 -2.17 13.05 -16.41
CA SER A 280 -3.14 12.82 -17.48
C SER A 280 -3.22 11.35 -17.88
N ALA A 281 -2.08 10.68 -17.99
CA ALA A 281 -2.02 9.25 -18.35
C ALA A 281 -2.55 8.35 -17.24
N VAL A 282 -2.22 8.64 -15.98
CA VAL A 282 -2.78 7.89 -14.82
C VAL A 282 -4.29 8.04 -14.75
N TYR A 283 -4.79 9.30 -14.82
CA TYR A 283 -6.22 9.56 -14.78
C TYR A 283 -6.99 8.86 -15.90
N ALA A 284 -6.49 8.96 -17.14
CA ALA A 284 -7.09 8.27 -18.28
C ALA A 284 -7.09 6.73 -18.08
N SER A 285 -6.01 6.18 -17.56
CA SER A 285 -5.89 4.73 -17.30
C SER A 285 -6.85 4.26 -16.22
N LEU A 286 -7.01 5.02 -15.12
CA LEU A 286 -7.98 4.72 -14.06
C LEU A 286 -9.43 4.75 -14.57
N ARG A 287 -9.71 5.60 -15.58
CA ARG A 287 -11.03 5.71 -16.23
C ARG A 287 -11.20 4.77 -17.42
N GLY A 288 -10.25 3.87 -17.68
CA GLY A 288 -10.29 2.94 -18.82
C GLY A 288 -10.22 3.62 -20.19
N LYS A 289 -9.72 4.88 -20.28
CA LYS A 289 -9.57 5.63 -21.54
C LYS A 289 -8.20 5.39 -22.14
N THR A 290 -8.15 5.16 -23.44
CA THR A 290 -6.91 5.04 -24.20
C THR A 290 -6.51 6.40 -24.76
N LEU A 291 -5.27 6.81 -24.53
CA LEU A 291 -4.70 8.02 -25.08
C LEU A 291 -3.88 7.69 -26.34
N THR A 292 -3.61 8.70 -27.16
CA THR A 292 -2.80 8.61 -28.38
C THR A 292 -1.48 9.39 -28.23
N GLY A 293 -0.52 9.16 -29.12
CA GLY A 293 0.73 9.87 -29.17
C GLY A 293 1.55 9.78 -27.87
N LYS A 294 2.00 10.94 -27.35
CA LYS A 294 2.76 11.01 -26.10
C LYS A 294 1.98 10.47 -24.90
N GLY A 295 0.64 10.63 -24.88
CA GLY A 295 -0.20 10.08 -23.81
C GLY A 295 -0.17 8.56 -23.76
N ALA A 296 -0.18 7.89 -24.91
CA ALA A 296 -0.08 6.43 -24.98
C ALA A 296 1.27 5.92 -24.45
N GLN A 297 2.36 6.65 -24.71
CA GLN A 297 3.68 6.30 -24.15
C GLN A 297 3.67 6.36 -22.62
N TRP A 298 3.07 7.40 -22.03
CA TRP A 298 2.92 7.51 -20.57
C TRP A 298 2.01 6.44 -19.99
N GLN A 299 0.95 6.03 -20.70
CA GLN A 299 0.09 4.91 -20.27
C GLN A 299 0.85 3.57 -20.29
N LYS A 300 1.74 3.35 -21.26
CA LYS A 300 2.61 2.17 -21.27
C LYS A 300 3.54 2.17 -20.05
N VAL A 301 4.18 3.32 -19.77
CA VAL A 301 5.04 3.47 -18.57
C VAL A 301 4.23 3.27 -17.29
N TRP A 302 2.98 3.76 -17.23
CA TRP A 302 2.09 3.51 -16.10
C TRP A 302 1.83 2.03 -15.87
N LYS A 303 1.57 1.27 -16.93
CA LYS A 303 1.36 -0.17 -16.84
C LYS A 303 2.61 -0.88 -16.28
N GLU A 304 3.79 -0.56 -16.81
CA GLU A 304 5.07 -1.08 -16.32
C GLU A 304 5.29 -0.72 -14.84
N PHE A 305 5.03 0.53 -14.46
CA PHE A 305 5.16 1.01 -13.09
C PHE A 305 4.24 0.27 -12.11
N VAL A 306 3.00 -0.02 -12.52
CA VAL A 306 2.05 -0.81 -11.72
C VAL A 306 2.53 -2.26 -11.58
N GLU A 307 2.99 -2.88 -12.67
CA GLU A 307 3.55 -4.24 -12.68
C GLU A 307 4.77 -4.36 -11.75
N ASP A 308 5.62 -3.33 -11.70
CA ASP A 308 6.78 -3.25 -10.82
C ASP A 308 6.42 -2.91 -9.36
N GLY A 309 5.12 -2.85 -9.04
CA GLY A 309 4.63 -2.53 -7.71
C GLY A 309 4.91 -1.08 -7.29
N GLY A 310 5.10 -0.17 -8.24
CA GLY A 310 5.38 1.25 -7.99
C GLY A 310 4.15 2.03 -7.54
N LYS A 311 2.95 1.60 -7.96
CA LYS A 311 1.70 2.23 -7.54
C LYS A 311 1.56 2.18 -6.02
N THR A 312 1.38 3.33 -5.42
CA THR A 312 1.00 3.49 -4.03
C THR A 312 -0.36 4.13 -3.98
N GLY A 313 -1.16 3.76 -3.03
CA GLY A 313 -2.46 4.36 -2.81
C GLY A 313 -2.94 4.07 -1.40
N TRP A 314 -3.68 5.02 -0.85
CA TRP A 314 -4.27 4.89 0.48
C TRP A 314 -5.20 3.67 0.59
N PHE A 315 -5.83 3.27 -0.54
CA PHE A 315 -6.90 2.28 -0.55
C PHE A 315 -6.52 0.89 -1.07
N ASN A 316 -5.40 0.68 -1.78
CA ASN A 316 -5.33 -0.47 -2.69
C ASN A 316 -4.28 -1.56 -2.41
N MET A 317 -3.46 -1.51 -1.37
CA MET A 317 -2.38 -2.49 -1.25
C MET A 317 -2.29 -3.30 0.06
N GLY A 318 -3.32 -3.34 0.85
CA GLY A 318 -3.32 -4.17 2.07
C GLY A 318 -4.71 -4.66 2.46
N ASP A 319 -5.73 -4.21 1.76
CA ASP A 319 -7.11 -4.45 2.14
C ASP A 319 -7.78 -5.44 1.17
N LEU A 320 -7.49 -6.72 1.37
CA LEU A 320 -8.26 -7.82 0.77
C LEU A 320 -9.76 -7.69 1.10
N GLU A 321 -10.11 -7.16 2.27
CA GLU A 321 -11.49 -6.84 2.64
C GLU A 321 -12.05 -5.68 1.80
N GLY A 322 -11.25 -4.68 1.44
CA GLY A 322 -11.68 -3.58 0.59
C GLY A 322 -11.92 -4.02 -0.86
N GLN A 323 -11.04 -4.85 -1.41
CA GLN A 323 -11.24 -5.45 -2.74
C GLN A 323 -12.44 -6.39 -2.76
N GLN A 324 -12.67 -7.13 -1.68
CA GLN A 324 -13.85 -7.98 -1.52
C GLN A 324 -15.14 -7.15 -1.47
N LYS A 325 -15.17 -6.07 -0.69
CA LYS A 325 -16.33 -5.16 -0.62
C LYS A 325 -16.62 -4.47 -1.94
N GLU A 326 -15.58 -4.11 -2.70
CA GLU A 326 -15.76 -3.54 -4.03
C GLU A 326 -16.30 -4.57 -5.02
N MET A 327 -15.85 -5.83 -4.92
CA MET A 327 -16.40 -6.92 -5.73
C MET A 327 -17.85 -7.25 -5.33
N ASP A 328 -18.16 -7.28 -4.02
CA ASP A 328 -19.54 -7.45 -3.52
C ASP A 328 -20.44 -6.29 -3.95
N ARG A 329 -19.91 -5.08 -3.99
CA ARG A 329 -20.59 -3.88 -4.50
C ARG A 329 -20.86 -3.98 -6.00
N LEU A 330 -19.89 -4.39 -6.81
CA LEU A 330 -20.05 -4.62 -8.23
C LEU A 330 -21.08 -5.72 -8.51
N VAL A 331 -21.06 -6.81 -7.75
CA VAL A 331 -22.06 -7.88 -7.84
C VAL A 331 -23.45 -7.40 -7.38
N SER A 332 -23.53 -6.56 -6.35
CA SER A 332 -24.80 -5.98 -5.87
C SER A 332 -25.38 -4.96 -6.85
N LEU A 333 -24.52 -4.17 -7.52
CA LEU A 333 -24.92 -3.25 -8.60
C LEU A 333 -25.44 -4.01 -9.83
N ALA A 334 -24.86 -5.17 -10.15
CA ALA A 334 -25.35 -6.04 -11.22
C ALA A 334 -26.73 -6.66 -10.91
N LYS A 335 -27.14 -6.71 -9.62
CA LYS A 335 -28.47 -7.16 -9.17
C LYS A 335 -29.51 -6.03 -9.07
N GLY A 336 -29.21 -4.82 -9.54
CA GLY A 336 -29.88 -3.56 -9.25
C GLY A 336 -31.35 -3.44 -9.60
N GLY A 337 -32.08 -2.77 -8.70
CA GLY A 337 -33.41 -2.16 -8.90
C GLY A 337 -33.30 -0.62 -8.79
N TRP A 338 -34.41 0.09 -9.03
CA TRP A 338 -34.52 1.56 -9.14
C TRP A 338 -33.80 2.39 -8.03
N LYS A 339 -33.66 1.91 -6.82
CA LYS A 339 -32.83 2.56 -5.78
C LYS A 339 -31.34 2.64 -6.12
N GLY A 340 -30.88 1.94 -7.15
CA GLY A 340 -29.49 1.96 -7.61
C GLY A 340 -29.09 3.21 -8.42
N GLN A 341 -30.02 3.96 -9.04
CA GLN A 341 -29.63 5.04 -9.94
C GLN A 341 -29.18 6.33 -9.24
N SER A 342 -29.82 6.74 -8.15
CA SER A 342 -29.38 7.93 -7.37
C SER A 342 -28.10 7.65 -6.57
N ILE A 343 -27.95 6.44 -6.03
CA ILE A 343 -26.72 5.96 -5.40
C ILE A 343 -25.60 5.82 -6.45
N GLY A 344 -25.95 5.43 -7.69
CA GLY A 344 -25.01 5.35 -8.81
C GLY A 344 -24.40 6.69 -9.22
N ALA A 345 -25.19 7.77 -9.28
CA ALA A 345 -24.69 9.12 -9.61
C ALA A 345 -23.74 9.67 -8.53
N TRP A 346 -24.10 9.52 -7.26
CA TRP A 346 -23.26 9.90 -6.13
C TRP A 346 -21.96 9.10 -6.09
N ASN A 347 -22.04 7.80 -6.27
CA ASN A 347 -20.86 6.93 -6.34
C ASN A 347 -19.97 7.25 -7.55
N SER A 348 -20.55 7.62 -8.69
CA SER A 348 -19.79 8.05 -9.87
C SER A 348 -19.04 9.35 -9.63
N PHE A 349 -19.62 10.28 -8.89
CA PHE A 349 -18.95 11.52 -8.47
C PHE A 349 -17.80 11.22 -7.49
N LEU A 350 -18.02 10.38 -6.48
CA LEU A 350 -16.99 9.99 -5.53
C LEU A 350 -15.82 9.27 -6.23
N ASN A 351 -16.11 8.37 -7.16
CA ASN A 351 -15.08 7.69 -7.96
C ASN A 351 -14.29 8.67 -8.83
N LEU A 352 -14.93 9.71 -9.36
CA LEU A 352 -14.24 10.74 -10.14
C LEU A 352 -13.23 11.51 -9.29
N VAL A 353 -13.63 11.88 -8.07
CA VAL A 353 -12.74 12.57 -7.12
C VAL A 353 -11.60 11.64 -6.67
N GLU A 354 -11.89 10.37 -6.40
CA GLU A 354 -10.91 9.36 -6.03
C GLU A 354 -9.90 9.12 -7.16
N ASP A 355 -10.34 8.97 -8.40
CA ASP A 355 -9.49 8.83 -9.59
C ASP A 355 -8.59 10.05 -9.78
N ALA A 356 -9.10 11.26 -9.55
CA ALA A 356 -8.33 12.49 -9.62
C ALA A 356 -7.24 12.53 -8.52
N ASN A 357 -7.59 12.20 -7.28
CA ASN A 357 -6.64 12.08 -6.18
C ASN A 357 -5.56 11.02 -6.46
N GLY A 358 -5.97 9.85 -6.92
CA GLY A 358 -5.04 8.78 -7.32
C GLY A 358 -4.11 9.20 -8.46
N ALA A 359 -4.61 9.98 -9.41
CA ALA A 359 -3.81 10.50 -10.51
C ALA A 359 -2.77 11.52 -10.02
N VAL A 360 -3.16 12.44 -9.14
CA VAL A 360 -2.27 13.44 -8.55
C VAL A 360 -1.19 12.78 -7.69
N GLU A 361 -1.57 11.85 -6.82
CA GLU A 361 -0.66 11.12 -5.93
C GLU A 361 0.39 10.33 -6.72
N ASN A 362 0.01 9.67 -7.81
CA ASN A 362 0.91 8.85 -8.61
C ASN A 362 1.63 9.60 -9.73
N ALA A 363 1.21 10.83 -10.06
CA ALA A 363 1.79 11.61 -11.16
C ALA A 363 3.29 11.84 -10.99
N LEU A 364 3.69 12.30 -9.82
CA LEU A 364 5.09 12.62 -9.53
C LEU A 364 5.94 11.34 -9.45
N ARG A 365 5.40 10.28 -8.86
CA ARG A 365 6.06 8.97 -8.76
C ARG A 365 6.25 8.33 -10.14
N LEU A 366 5.23 8.39 -11.00
CA LEU A 366 5.31 7.88 -12.37
C LEU A 366 6.35 8.67 -13.19
N SER A 367 6.35 9.98 -13.06
CA SER A 367 7.37 10.82 -13.70
C SER A 367 8.78 10.46 -13.22
N ALA A 368 8.97 10.30 -11.91
CA ALA A 368 10.25 9.89 -11.34
C ALA A 368 10.68 8.48 -11.81
N TYR A 369 9.74 7.54 -11.87
CA TYR A 369 10.02 6.21 -12.40
C TYR A 369 10.52 6.27 -13.84
N LYS A 370 9.82 7.00 -14.71
CA LYS A 370 10.24 7.14 -16.11
C LYS A 370 11.64 7.73 -16.22
N HIS A 371 11.89 8.85 -15.55
CA HIS A 371 13.20 9.50 -15.59
C HIS A 371 14.30 8.62 -15.00
N ALA A 372 14.01 7.83 -13.95
CA ALA A 372 14.95 6.86 -13.40
C ALA A 372 15.26 5.73 -14.39
N ARG A 373 14.26 5.25 -15.14
CA ARG A 373 14.46 4.27 -16.23
C ARG A 373 15.30 4.87 -17.36
N ASP A 374 15.01 6.10 -17.77
CA ASP A 374 15.75 6.83 -18.80
C ASP A 374 17.21 7.08 -18.37
N ALA A 375 17.47 7.25 -17.06
CA ALA A 375 18.80 7.37 -16.48
C ALA A 375 19.55 6.02 -16.32
N GLY A 376 18.96 4.90 -16.75
CA GLY A 376 19.58 3.58 -16.76
C GLY A 376 19.38 2.73 -15.51
N LEU A 377 18.49 3.13 -14.56
CA LEU A 377 18.16 2.31 -13.41
C LEU A 377 17.34 1.07 -13.84
N SER A 378 17.53 -0.03 -13.14
CA SER A 378 16.68 -1.23 -13.34
C SER A 378 15.21 -0.93 -13.00
N ARG A 379 14.27 -1.75 -13.49
CA ARG A 379 12.83 -1.60 -13.19
C ARG A 379 12.58 -1.53 -11.69
N GLN A 380 13.16 -2.46 -10.92
CA GLN A 380 13.00 -2.55 -9.48
C GLN A 380 13.60 -1.34 -8.74
N GLN A 381 14.80 -0.90 -9.15
CA GLN A 381 15.44 0.30 -8.57
C GLN A 381 14.63 1.56 -8.85
N ALA A 382 14.14 1.73 -10.08
CA ALA A 382 13.31 2.87 -10.47
C ALA A 382 11.98 2.89 -9.70
N ALA A 383 11.31 1.73 -9.55
CA ALA A 383 10.07 1.61 -8.77
C ALA A 383 10.31 1.88 -7.27
N SER A 384 11.40 1.39 -6.72
CA SER A 384 11.78 1.65 -5.32
C SER A 384 12.08 3.14 -5.09
N LEU A 385 12.86 3.76 -5.96
CA LEU A 385 13.15 5.20 -5.90
C LEU A 385 11.84 6.01 -5.95
N ALA A 386 11.00 5.75 -6.94
CA ALA A 386 9.75 6.47 -7.14
C ALA A 386 8.81 6.39 -5.95
N LYS A 387 8.67 5.21 -5.34
CA LYS A 387 7.85 5.02 -4.11
C LYS A 387 8.36 5.80 -2.91
N ASN A 388 9.67 5.93 -2.78
CA ASN A 388 10.30 6.54 -1.62
C ASN A 388 10.60 8.04 -1.81
N MET A 389 10.31 8.60 -3.00
CA MET A 389 10.45 10.04 -3.24
C MET A 389 9.46 10.89 -2.45
N THR A 390 8.27 10.36 -2.20
CA THR A 390 7.25 10.99 -1.35
C THR A 390 6.93 10.08 -0.17
N VAL A 391 5.89 10.40 0.63
CA VAL A 391 5.45 9.53 1.72
C VAL A 391 4.99 8.18 1.15
N ASN A 392 5.62 7.11 1.57
CA ASN A 392 5.27 5.76 1.14
C ASN A 392 4.28 5.15 2.12
N PHE A 393 2.99 5.27 1.84
CA PHE A 393 1.91 4.76 2.70
C PHE A 393 1.91 3.24 2.89
N ASN A 394 2.63 2.50 2.04
CA ASN A 394 2.81 1.06 2.19
C ASN A 394 3.89 0.68 3.19
N ARG A 395 4.77 1.62 3.55
CA ARG A 395 5.82 1.42 4.52
C ARG A 395 5.27 1.65 5.92
N ARG A 396 4.85 0.58 6.57
CA ARG A 396 4.27 0.62 7.92
C ARG A 396 5.17 -0.19 8.86
N GLY A 397 5.43 0.33 10.05
CA GLY A 397 6.06 -0.43 11.12
C GLY A 397 5.09 -1.45 11.73
N GLU A 398 5.60 -2.30 12.62
CA GLU A 398 4.82 -3.33 13.33
C GLU A 398 3.58 -2.74 14.05
N GLN A 399 3.73 -1.56 14.64
CA GLN A 399 2.67 -0.82 15.33
C GLN A 399 1.87 0.12 14.41
N GLY A 400 2.19 0.17 13.11
CA GLY A 400 1.63 1.16 12.19
C GLY A 400 0.12 1.06 12.04
N ALA A 401 -0.44 -0.14 12.08
CA ALA A 401 -1.89 -0.34 12.02
C ALA A 401 -2.60 0.23 13.26
N LEU A 402 -2.03 0.00 14.45
CA LEU A 402 -2.53 0.52 15.71
C LEU A 402 -2.44 2.05 15.75
N MET A 403 -1.28 2.60 15.40
CA MET A 403 -1.06 4.05 15.39
C MET A 403 -1.99 4.76 14.41
N ASN A 404 -2.18 4.23 13.19
CA ASN A 404 -3.13 4.79 12.23
C ASN A 404 -4.61 4.64 12.65
N SER A 405 -4.91 3.70 13.54
CA SER A 405 -6.26 3.57 14.11
C SER A 405 -6.55 4.63 15.18
N LEU A 406 -5.50 5.09 15.87
CA LEU A 406 -5.62 6.08 16.94
C LEU A 406 -5.39 7.51 16.44
N TYR A 407 -4.45 7.70 15.51
CA TYR A 407 -4.05 9.02 15.02
C TYR A 407 -4.14 9.07 13.50
N MET A 408 -4.91 10.04 13.00
CA MET A 408 -4.98 10.35 11.58
C MET A 408 -3.60 10.77 11.06
N PHE A 409 -3.15 10.20 9.93
CA PHE A 409 -1.84 10.53 9.32
C PHE A 409 -0.57 10.19 10.14
N ALA A 410 -0.68 9.39 11.23
CA ALA A 410 0.49 8.98 12.02
C ALA A 410 1.65 8.44 11.17
N ASN A 411 1.36 7.66 10.13
CA ASN A 411 2.37 7.11 9.24
C ASN A 411 3.13 8.20 8.44
N ALA A 412 2.46 9.25 8.01
CA ALA A 412 3.09 10.37 7.28
C ALA A 412 4.06 11.13 8.21
N SER A 413 3.64 11.42 9.44
CA SER A 413 4.46 12.09 10.44
C SER A 413 5.68 11.25 10.84
N ILE A 414 5.50 9.94 11.08
CA ILE A 414 6.61 9.03 11.41
C ILE A 414 7.61 8.94 10.26
N GLN A 415 7.15 8.83 9.01
CA GLN A 415 8.06 8.77 7.87
C GLN A 415 8.76 10.10 7.62
N GLY A 416 8.06 11.24 7.80
CA GLY A 416 8.66 12.57 7.74
C GLY A 416 9.79 12.71 8.75
N THR A 417 9.55 12.34 10.01
CA THR A 417 10.55 12.36 11.08
C THR A 417 11.71 11.41 10.80
N ALA A 418 11.43 10.19 10.33
CA ALA A 418 12.48 9.23 9.98
C ALA A 418 13.37 9.72 8.84
N ASN A 419 12.79 10.37 7.82
CA ASN A 419 13.55 10.98 6.73
C ASN A 419 14.41 12.14 7.22
N LEU A 420 13.87 12.95 8.13
CA LEU A 420 14.59 14.04 8.79
C LEU A 420 15.82 13.51 9.56
N VAL A 421 15.62 12.51 10.42
CA VAL A 421 16.72 11.87 11.18
C VAL A 421 17.77 11.28 10.23
N ARG A 422 17.35 10.61 9.16
CA ARG A 422 18.25 10.06 8.16
C ARG A 422 19.04 11.16 7.44
N THR A 423 18.40 12.26 7.10
CA THR A 423 19.03 13.40 6.42
C THR A 423 20.05 14.10 7.31
N LEU A 424 19.75 14.25 8.59
CA LEU A 424 20.65 14.87 9.58
C LEU A 424 21.75 13.93 10.06
N GLY A 425 21.47 12.62 10.14
CA GLY A 425 22.38 11.62 10.70
C GLY A 425 23.65 11.37 9.89
N HIS A 426 23.68 11.76 8.61
CA HIS A 426 24.85 11.62 7.74
C HIS A 426 25.63 12.94 7.66
N LEU A 427 26.28 13.31 8.75
CA LEU A 427 27.24 14.42 8.72
C LEU A 427 28.53 13.95 8.01
N ASN A 428 28.85 14.58 6.89
CA ASN A 428 30.06 14.28 6.13
C ASN A 428 31.31 14.79 6.86
N GLY A 429 32.41 14.06 6.73
CA GLY A 429 33.72 14.45 7.23
C GLY A 429 34.08 13.84 8.60
N GLU A 430 35.38 13.67 8.81
CA GLU A 430 35.98 13.29 10.07
C GLU A 430 36.35 14.54 10.86
N GLY A 431 36.20 14.54 12.17
CA GLY A 431 36.57 15.64 13.04
C GLY A 431 35.50 16.10 14.02
N PRO A 432 35.78 17.18 14.79
CA PRO A 432 34.86 17.73 15.78
C PRO A 432 33.51 18.17 15.14
N LEU A 433 32.42 18.02 15.91
CA LEU A 433 31.05 18.32 15.44
C LEU A 433 30.93 19.69 14.80
N LEU A 434 31.56 20.71 15.39
CA LEU A 434 31.51 22.10 14.88
C LEU A 434 32.18 22.25 13.49
N GLU A 435 33.23 21.48 13.19
CA GLU A 435 33.84 21.48 11.85
C GLU A 435 32.95 20.78 10.82
N ARG A 436 32.28 19.72 11.22
CA ARG A 436 31.33 18.98 10.36
C ARG A 436 30.08 19.81 10.06
N LEU A 437 29.68 20.71 10.93
CA LEU A 437 28.55 21.63 10.73
C LEU A 437 28.90 22.87 9.90
N ARG A 438 30.17 23.06 9.47
CA ARG A 438 30.50 24.15 8.54
C ARG A 438 29.76 24.00 7.23
N TRP A 439 29.25 25.11 6.68
CA TRP A 439 28.46 25.13 5.45
C TRP A 439 29.05 24.33 4.29
N LYS A 440 30.38 24.37 4.12
CA LYS A 440 31.10 23.63 3.08
C LYS A 440 31.04 22.11 3.23
N ASN A 441 30.89 21.61 4.45
CA ASN A 441 30.87 20.19 4.78
C ASN A 441 29.45 19.61 4.81
N LEU A 442 28.42 20.48 4.79
CA LEU A 442 27.02 20.07 4.80
C LEU A 442 26.61 19.51 3.43
N ASN A 443 25.83 18.44 3.44
CA ASN A 443 25.17 17.95 2.24
C ASN A 443 24.00 18.88 1.85
N VAL A 444 23.45 18.69 0.64
CA VAL A 444 22.38 19.55 0.12
C VAL A 444 21.14 19.59 1.03
N PRO A 445 20.61 18.45 1.55
CA PRO A 445 19.49 18.49 2.49
C PRO A 445 19.78 19.25 3.78
N GLN A 446 20.99 19.12 4.33
CA GLN A 446 21.40 19.85 5.55
C GLN A 446 21.49 21.37 5.28
N LYS A 447 21.99 21.77 4.11
CA LYS A 447 21.98 23.17 3.69
C LYS A 447 20.57 23.71 3.55
N ILE A 448 19.66 22.93 2.97
CA ILE A 448 18.23 23.27 2.86
C ILE A 448 17.60 23.39 4.26
N ALA A 449 17.89 22.47 5.16
CA ALA A 449 17.39 22.52 6.53
C ALA A 449 17.84 23.78 7.26
N LEU A 450 19.14 24.10 7.17
CA LEU A 450 19.68 25.33 7.79
C LEU A 450 19.14 26.59 7.14
N ALA A 451 18.99 26.61 5.81
CA ALA A 451 18.36 27.72 5.11
C ALA A 451 16.87 27.88 5.51
N ALA A 452 16.15 26.76 5.74
CA ALA A 452 14.77 26.80 6.22
C ALA A 452 14.66 27.41 7.63
N VAL A 453 15.60 27.12 8.54
CA VAL A 453 15.67 27.77 9.86
C VAL A 453 15.85 29.30 9.70
N GLY A 454 16.83 29.71 8.88
CA GLY A 454 17.06 31.13 8.60
C GLY A 454 15.86 31.81 7.95
N ALA A 455 15.22 31.12 6.97
CA ALA A 455 14.02 31.64 6.32
C ALA A 455 12.84 31.78 7.27
N GLY A 456 12.66 30.80 8.19
CA GLY A 456 11.62 30.86 9.22
C GLY A 456 11.79 32.06 10.14
N TYR A 457 13.02 32.31 10.59
CA TYR A 457 13.34 33.48 11.41
C TYR A 457 13.10 34.80 10.65
N LEU A 458 13.68 34.94 9.46
CA LEU A 458 13.57 36.17 8.67
C LEU A 458 12.12 36.46 8.24
N LEU A 459 11.37 35.44 7.83
CA LEU A 459 9.99 35.63 7.44
C LEU A 459 9.07 35.91 8.64
N GLY A 460 9.35 35.31 9.80
CA GLY A 460 8.67 35.63 11.05
C GLY A 460 8.85 37.12 11.40
N SER A 461 10.09 37.59 11.40
CA SER A 461 10.44 39.01 11.66
C SER A 461 9.82 39.95 10.63
N LEU A 462 9.87 39.62 9.33
CA LEU A 462 9.25 40.40 8.26
C LEU A 462 7.72 40.49 8.46
N ASN A 463 7.06 39.36 8.65
CA ASN A 463 5.61 39.32 8.86
C ASN A 463 5.20 40.18 10.05
N ARG A 464 5.92 40.08 11.16
CA ARG A 464 5.65 40.83 12.37
C ARG A 464 5.82 42.35 12.15
N SER A 465 6.86 42.74 11.42
CA SER A 465 7.13 44.16 11.17
C SER A 465 6.12 44.83 10.25
N VAL A 466 5.45 44.07 9.37
CA VAL A 466 4.52 44.63 8.35
C VAL A 466 3.06 44.28 8.57
N ALA A 467 2.73 43.38 9.53
CA ALA A 467 1.37 42.95 9.76
C ALA A 467 0.46 44.06 10.31
N GLY A 468 1.04 45.00 11.03
CA GLY A 468 0.28 46.01 11.79
C GLY A 468 -0.37 45.40 13.03
N GLU A 469 -1.01 46.27 13.81
CA GLU A 469 -1.72 45.91 15.04
C GLU A 469 -3.22 46.10 14.81
N ASP A 470 -4.00 45.38 15.59
CA ASP A 470 -5.45 45.60 15.66
C ASP A 470 -5.83 46.70 16.66
N ASP A 471 -7.13 46.88 16.87
CA ASP A 471 -7.66 47.89 17.76
C ASP A 471 -7.26 47.69 19.25
N ASP A 472 -6.84 46.45 19.59
CA ASP A 472 -6.39 46.07 20.95
C ASP A 472 -4.85 46.13 21.07
N GLY A 473 -4.13 46.57 20.06
CA GLY A 473 -2.66 46.64 20.01
C GLY A 473 -1.98 45.28 19.86
N VAL A 474 -2.71 44.27 19.41
CA VAL A 474 -2.17 42.92 19.13
C VAL A 474 -1.75 42.82 17.69
N ASN A 475 -0.51 42.36 17.45
CA ASN A 475 -0.01 42.19 16.12
C ASN A 475 -0.81 41.13 15.32
N TRP A 476 -1.23 41.47 14.12
CA TRP A 476 -2.03 40.58 13.29
C TRP A 476 -1.33 39.25 12.95
N TYR A 477 -0.02 39.24 12.90
CA TYR A 477 0.71 37.99 12.71
C TYR A 477 0.58 37.03 13.90
N ASP A 478 0.45 37.55 15.10
CA ASP A 478 0.28 36.73 16.31
C ASP A 478 -1.09 36.08 16.37
N LYS A 479 -2.09 36.67 15.76
CA LYS A 479 -3.44 36.10 15.61
C LYS A 479 -3.53 34.94 14.63
N VAL A 480 -2.51 34.71 13.78
CA VAL A 480 -2.48 33.53 12.90
C VAL A 480 -2.40 32.28 13.80
N PRO A 481 -3.33 31.30 13.63
CA PRO A 481 -3.36 30.11 14.47
C PRO A 481 -2.04 29.33 14.46
N SER A 482 -1.60 28.83 15.62
CA SER A 482 -0.32 28.12 15.76
C SER A 482 -0.22 26.93 14.81
N HIS A 483 -1.29 26.14 14.67
CA HIS A 483 -1.30 24.98 13.76
C HIS A 483 -1.11 25.36 12.27
N VAL A 484 -1.43 26.59 11.88
CA VAL A 484 -1.16 27.10 10.53
C VAL A 484 0.32 27.41 10.39
N LYS A 485 0.91 28.12 11.36
CA LYS A 485 2.35 28.48 11.38
C LYS A 485 3.26 27.25 11.47
N GLU A 486 2.82 26.19 12.16
CA GLU A 486 3.57 24.95 12.33
C GLU A 486 3.71 24.13 11.03
N ARG A 487 2.74 24.24 10.13
CA ARG A 487 2.64 23.39 8.93
C ARG A 487 2.78 24.12 7.62
N ASN A 488 2.78 25.45 7.65
CA ASN A 488 2.78 26.28 6.46
C ASN A 488 3.79 27.41 6.58
N LEU A 489 4.32 27.81 5.42
CA LEU A 489 4.97 29.08 5.25
C LEU A 489 3.85 30.14 5.17
N VAL A 490 3.80 31.04 6.11
CA VAL A 490 2.81 32.11 6.21
C VAL A 490 3.43 33.40 5.71
N ILE A 491 2.73 34.12 4.82
CA ILE A 491 3.13 35.44 4.33
C ILE A 491 1.95 36.37 4.53
N MET A 492 2.11 37.39 5.35
CA MET A 492 1.09 38.41 5.55
C MET A 492 0.90 39.21 4.25
N LYS A 493 -0.34 39.42 3.81
CA LYS A 493 -0.62 40.16 2.56
C LYS A 493 -0.19 41.61 2.62
N SER A 494 -0.09 42.18 3.82
CA SER A 494 0.44 43.51 4.06
C SER A 494 1.88 43.71 3.55
N VAL A 495 2.69 42.62 3.45
CA VAL A 495 4.01 42.65 2.80
C VAL A 495 3.94 43.20 1.37
N PHE A 496 2.82 42.96 0.67
CA PHE A 496 2.60 43.41 -0.73
C PHE A 496 1.47 44.44 -0.81
N GLY A 497 1.20 45.19 0.24
CA GLY A 497 0.17 46.24 0.28
C GLY A 497 -1.26 45.72 0.35
N GLY A 498 -1.47 44.47 0.74
CA GLY A 498 -2.80 43.89 1.00
C GLY A 498 -3.39 44.30 2.33
N LYS A 499 -4.60 43.82 2.62
CA LYS A 499 -5.32 44.16 3.88
C LYS A 499 -4.61 43.56 5.09
N ALA A 500 -4.61 44.34 6.19
CA ALA A 500 -4.12 43.87 7.47
C ALA A 500 -4.90 42.63 7.95
N GLY A 501 -4.24 41.68 8.58
CA GLY A 501 -4.84 40.43 9.05
C GLY A 501 -5.02 39.34 7.99
N GLU A 502 -4.94 39.64 6.69
CA GLU A 502 -4.98 38.63 5.65
C GLU A 502 -3.59 38.03 5.38
N TYR A 503 -3.54 36.73 5.09
CA TYR A 503 -2.29 36.04 4.81
C TYR A 503 -2.44 34.97 3.74
N TRP A 504 -1.35 34.61 3.08
CA TRP A 504 -1.21 33.39 2.29
C TRP A 504 -0.55 32.30 3.14
N SER A 505 -0.98 31.05 2.94
CA SER A 505 -0.37 29.88 3.55
C SER A 505 0.07 28.91 2.49
N ILE A 506 1.35 28.57 2.46
CA ILE A 506 1.94 27.60 1.54
C ILE A 506 2.34 26.38 2.36
N PRO A 507 1.76 25.18 2.10
CA PRO A 507 2.08 23.99 2.86
C PRO A 507 3.57 23.65 2.79
N LEU A 508 4.16 23.30 3.93
CA LEU A 508 5.55 22.83 4.04
C LEU A 508 5.60 21.28 3.99
N PRO A 509 6.70 20.70 3.47
CA PRO A 509 6.83 19.25 3.38
C PRO A 509 6.95 18.61 4.76
N TYR A 510 6.33 17.46 4.95
CA TYR A 510 6.37 16.73 6.21
C TYR A 510 7.79 16.40 6.65
N GLY A 511 8.09 16.68 7.94
CA GLY A 511 9.40 16.52 8.55
C GLY A 511 10.31 17.74 8.34
N TYR A 512 10.30 18.38 7.17
CA TYR A 512 11.12 19.57 6.90
C TYR A 512 10.48 20.86 7.44
N ASN A 513 9.16 20.87 7.67
CA ASN A 513 8.45 21.97 8.35
C ASN A 513 9.07 22.30 9.70
N VAL A 514 9.65 21.32 10.40
CA VAL A 514 10.27 21.49 11.71
C VAL A 514 11.41 22.50 11.68
N PHE A 515 12.21 22.52 10.62
CA PHE A 515 13.32 23.49 10.50
C PHE A 515 12.82 24.90 10.34
N PHE A 516 11.80 25.11 9.50
CA PHE A 516 11.18 26.41 9.35
C PHE A 516 10.54 26.87 10.66
N LEU A 517 9.88 25.96 11.35
CA LEU A 517 9.26 26.21 12.65
C LEU A 517 10.30 26.54 13.74
N LEU A 518 11.46 25.88 13.74
CA LEU A 518 12.56 26.24 14.65
C LEU A 518 13.00 27.70 14.46
N GLY A 519 13.16 28.15 13.21
CA GLY A 519 13.50 29.54 12.94
C GLY A 519 12.40 30.50 13.37
N HIS A 520 11.15 30.20 13.04
CA HIS A 520 10.00 30.99 13.41
C HIS A 520 9.81 31.09 14.93
N THR A 521 9.94 29.97 15.66
CA THR A 521 9.83 29.98 17.12
C THR A 521 10.98 30.70 17.81
N ALA A 522 12.20 30.58 17.24
CA ALA A 522 13.35 31.35 17.74
C ALA A 522 13.15 32.88 17.56
N GLU A 523 12.52 33.30 16.46
CA GLU A 523 12.11 34.69 16.28
C GLU A 523 11.07 35.14 17.32
N GLY A 524 10.02 34.32 17.53
CA GLY A 524 8.99 34.64 18.50
C GLY A 524 9.51 34.74 19.95
N VAL A 525 10.53 33.92 20.30
CA VAL A 525 11.23 34.04 21.59
C VAL A 525 12.07 35.30 21.64
N ALA A 526 12.78 35.65 20.57
CA ALA A 526 13.58 36.87 20.49
C ALA A 526 12.74 38.14 20.52
N ALA A 527 11.54 38.11 19.95
CA ALA A 527 10.56 39.20 20.02
C ALA A 527 9.83 39.31 21.37
N GLY A 528 9.98 38.33 22.28
CA GLY A 528 9.34 38.29 23.59
C GLY A 528 7.90 37.78 23.59
N ASP A 529 7.37 37.28 22.45
CA ASP A 529 5.98 36.80 22.31
C ASP A 529 5.80 35.34 22.69
N LEU A 530 6.86 34.58 22.65
CA LEU A 530 6.87 33.17 23.02
C LEU A 530 7.80 32.89 24.19
N THR A 531 7.31 32.16 25.18
CA THR A 531 8.19 31.59 26.21
C THR A 531 8.94 30.39 25.62
N ALA A 532 10.14 30.12 26.11
CA ALA A 532 10.95 28.97 25.65
C ALA A 532 10.21 27.61 25.78
N SER A 533 9.37 27.46 26.79
CA SER A 533 8.56 26.25 26.98
C SER A 533 7.46 26.10 25.93
N ARG A 534 6.78 27.19 25.54
CA ARG A 534 5.79 27.20 24.45
C ARG A 534 6.46 26.95 23.08
N ALA A 535 7.62 27.58 22.87
CA ALA A 535 8.41 27.35 21.67
C ALA A 535 8.78 25.87 21.52
N ALA A 536 9.25 25.21 22.57
CA ALA A 536 9.54 23.78 22.57
C ALA A 536 8.26 22.94 22.31
N GLY A 537 7.13 23.32 22.93
CA GLY A 537 5.84 22.66 22.69
C GLY A 537 5.39 22.75 21.23
N ASN A 538 5.51 23.90 20.59
CA ASN A 538 5.18 24.11 19.17
C ASN A 538 6.06 23.25 18.25
N VAL A 539 7.38 23.17 18.55
CA VAL A 539 8.29 22.33 17.76
C VAL A 539 7.93 20.86 17.89
N VAL A 540 7.61 20.37 19.11
CA VAL A 540 7.14 19.00 19.31
C VAL A 540 5.82 18.76 18.58
N GLY A 541 4.87 19.70 18.63
CA GLY A 541 3.62 19.65 17.87
C GLY A 541 3.86 19.56 16.37
N GLY A 542 4.77 20.36 15.83
CA GLY A 542 5.14 20.31 14.42
C GLY A 542 5.82 19.02 13.97
N VAL A 543 6.49 18.28 14.88
CA VAL A 543 7.07 16.96 14.63
C VAL A 543 6.00 15.87 14.62
N LEU A 544 5.08 15.94 15.57
CA LEU A 544 4.05 14.91 15.76
C LEU A 544 2.88 15.04 14.77
N GLY A 545 2.71 16.18 14.11
CA GLY A 545 1.67 16.44 13.12
C GLY A 545 0.42 16.97 13.73
#